data_bf8ea40859363d3c2158ce1326575e63
#
_entry.id   bf8ea40859363d3c2158ce1326575e63
#
_cell.length_a   1.000
_cell.length_b   1.000
_cell.length_c   1.000
_cell.angle_alpha   90.00
_cell.angle_beta   90.00
_cell.angle_gamma   90.00
#
_symmetry.space_group_name_H-M   'P 1'
#
loop_
_entity.id
_entity.type
_entity.pdbx_description
1 polymer ?
#
loop_
_entity_poly.entity_id
_entity_poly.type
_entity_poly.pdbx_seq_one_letter_code
_entity_poly.pdbx_strand_id
1 'polypeptide(L)'
;MTAVSATTLSTRIGTLELEHPVLNGSGTFDAIAALRAFGPSLRERFPFAAFVSKTITIAPREGNPPPRLWEAPAGLINSIGLPNKGLDGFVAHDLPVLATLPVPLVVSVAGFGHDEFARLVEAIGADARVAAIELNVSCPNVKSGCVMGAEPRETLPLLQRLRPLTGKPLIVKLSPNASDVGAVADAAAEGGADALSLINTLRSTAVDPASGRPWLGAGTGGLSGPAVRAIALEQVGVVAARTDLPVVGMGGVQSGRDALDFLAAGATAVAVGTENFRDPGAGDRVRRELAELIARGGKGDAIETVGAPEAVSKSGSIAG
;
A
#
# COMPACT_ATOMS: atom_id res chain seq x y z
N MET A 1 12.17 -33.78 -19.54
CA MET A 1 11.55 -32.66 -18.83
C MET A 1 12.59 -31.54 -18.77
N THR A 2 12.56 -30.63 -19.71
CA THR A 2 13.47 -29.47 -19.80
C THR A 2 13.10 -28.50 -18.68
N ALA A 3 14.05 -28.20 -17.78
CA ALA A 3 13.91 -27.20 -16.76
C ALA A 3 13.54 -25.85 -17.43
N VAL A 4 12.36 -25.34 -17.15
CA VAL A 4 11.95 -23.99 -17.52
C VAL A 4 12.90 -23.06 -16.77
N SER A 5 13.72 -22.30 -17.50
CA SER A 5 14.54 -21.21 -16.93
C SER A 5 13.62 -20.36 -16.07
N ALA A 6 13.92 -20.27 -14.78
CA ALA A 6 13.15 -19.44 -13.86
C ALA A 6 13.30 -17.98 -14.33
N THR A 7 12.26 -17.44 -14.94
CA THR A 7 12.18 -16.00 -15.18
C THR A 7 12.21 -15.35 -13.80
N THR A 8 13.28 -14.66 -13.47
CA THR A 8 13.44 -13.96 -12.19
C THR A 8 12.42 -12.83 -12.12
N LEU A 9 11.46 -12.95 -11.18
CA LEU A 9 10.49 -11.91 -10.88
C LEU A 9 11.06 -10.84 -9.93
N SER A 10 12.38 -10.86 -9.67
CA SER A 10 13.00 -9.93 -8.72
C SER A 10 12.79 -8.48 -9.16
N THR A 11 12.55 -7.63 -8.18
CA THR A 11 12.37 -6.19 -8.38
C THR A 11 12.94 -5.42 -7.19
N ARG A 12 12.91 -4.08 -7.26
CA ARG A 12 13.48 -3.22 -6.22
C ARG A 12 12.60 -2.01 -5.93
N ILE A 13 12.49 -1.64 -4.66
CA ILE A 13 11.81 -0.44 -4.19
C ILE A 13 12.83 0.40 -3.40
N GLY A 14 13.33 1.50 -3.99
CA GLY A 14 14.48 2.21 -3.43
C GLY A 14 15.69 1.28 -3.29
N THR A 15 16.18 1.10 -2.06
CA THR A 15 17.27 0.14 -1.75
C THR A 15 16.77 -1.23 -1.32
N LEU A 16 15.45 -1.45 -1.29
CA LEU A 16 14.84 -2.70 -0.86
C LEU A 16 14.76 -3.70 -2.03
N GLU A 17 15.59 -4.73 -2.00
CA GLU A 17 15.56 -5.83 -2.98
C GLU A 17 14.44 -6.80 -2.63
N LEU A 18 13.66 -7.22 -3.63
CA LEU A 18 12.52 -8.14 -3.51
C LEU A 18 12.69 -9.33 -4.44
N GLU A 19 12.49 -10.54 -3.94
CA GLU A 19 12.57 -11.77 -4.77
C GLU A 19 11.45 -11.83 -5.82
N HIS A 20 10.33 -11.17 -5.56
CA HIS A 20 9.18 -11.06 -6.47
C HIS A 20 8.34 -9.81 -6.15
N PRO A 21 7.49 -9.33 -7.08
CA PRO A 21 6.82 -8.04 -6.92
C PRO A 21 5.56 -8.06 -6.03
N VAL A 22 5.26 -9.15 -5.30
CA VAL A 22 4.00 -9.27 -4.54
C VAL A 22 4.23 -9.06 -3.05
N LEU A 23 3.55 -8.04 -2.49
CA LEU A 23 3.55 -7.67 -1.07
C LEU A 23 2.14 -7.80 -0.48
N ASN A 24 2.01 -7.63 0.85
CA ASN A 24 0.71 -7.39 1.49
C ASN A 24 0.43 -5.89 1.62
N GLY A 25 -0.84 -5.51 1.55
CA GLY A 25 -1.27 -4.18 1.99
C GLY A 25 -1.21 -4.05 3.52
N SER A 26 -0.78 -2.89 4.03
CA SER A 26 -0.71 -2.61 5.47
C SER A 26 -2.02 -2.96 6.20
N GLY A 27 -1.92 -3.76 7.27
CA GLY A 27 -3.05 -4.15 8.12
C GLY A 27 -4.04 -5.14 7.50
N THR A 28 -3.69 -5.82 6.40
CA THR A 28 -4.54 -6.82 5.72
C THR A 28 -4.06 -8.26 5.92
N PHE A 29 -2.92 -8.45 6.54
CA PHE A 29 -2.38 -9.76 6.93
C PHE A 29 -1.79 -9.65 8.33
N ASP A 30 -2.30 -10.43 9.29
CA ASP A 30 -1.76 -10.49 10.64
C ASP A 30 -0.70 -11.59 10.72
N ALA A 31 0.57 -11.22 10.47
CA ALA A 31 1.68 -12.16 10.50
C ALA A 31 1.91 -12.77 11.89
N ILE A 32 1.59 -12.07 12.97
CA ILE A 32 1.75 -12.60 14.34
C ILE A 32 0.71 -13.69 14.60
N ALA A 33 -0.55 -13.45 14.24
CA ALA A 33 -1.58 -14.47 14.33
C ALA A 33 -1.30 -15.66 13.40
N ALA A 34 -0.84 -15.40 12.19
CA ALA A 34 -0.46 -16.43 11.24
C ALA A 34 0.73 -17.28 11.73
N LEU A 35 1.76 -16.68 12.34
CA LEU A 35 2.85 -17.42 12.97
C LEU A 35 2.37 -18.33 14.13
N ARG A 36 1.40 -17.86 14.89
CA ARG A 36 0.79 -18.69 15.96
C ARG A 36 -0.01 -19.86 15.40
N ALA A 37 -0.73 -19.64 14.29
CA ALA A 37 -1.60 -20.64 13.66
C ALA A 37 -0.81 -21.67 12.85
N PHE A 38 0.18 -21.23 12.06
CA PHE A 38 0.89 -22.08 11.10
C PHE A 38 2.33 -22.44 11.52
N GLY A 39 2.86 -21.81 12.57
CA GLY A 39 4.17 -22.10 13.12
C GLY A 39 5.33 -21.94 12.11
N PRO A 40 6.33 -22.86 12.12
CA PRO A 40 7.50 -22.78 11.25
C PRO A 40 7.19 -22.81 9.76
N SER A 41 6.10 -23.49 9.34
CA SER A 41 5.72 -23.61 7.92
C SER A 41 5.43 -22.27 7.27
N LEU A 42 4.96 -21.26 8.04
CA LEU A 42 4.80 -19.91 7.51
C LEU A 42 6.13 -19.26 7.16
N ARG A 43 7.20 -19.53 7.93
CA ARG A 43 8.54 -19.01 7.62
C ARG A 43 9.15 -19.66 6.39
N GLU A 44 8.87 -20.94 6.15
CA GLU A 44 9.34 -21.65 4.96
C GLU A 44 8.64 -21.21 3.68
N ARG A 45 7.39 -20.76 3.80
CA ARG A 45 6.52 -20.40 2.68
C ARG A 45 5.80 -19.08 2.95
N PHE A 46 6.57 -18.03 3.25
CA PHE A 46 5.96 -16.71 3.47
C PHE A 46 5.37 -16.20 2.14
N PRO A 47 4.11 -15.74 2.12
CA PRO A 47 3.40 -15.47 0.87
C PRO A 47 3.80 -14.17 0.15
N PHE A 48 4.66 -13.35 0.75
CA PHE A 48 5.02 -12.01 0.26
C PHE A 48 6.54 -11.82 0.22
N ALA A 49 7.05 -11.01 -0.71
CA ALA A 49 8.47 -10.68 -0.83
C ALA A 49 8.97 -9.68 0.22
N ALA A 50 8.07 -8.92 0.82
CA ALA A 50 8.29 -8.10 2.01
C ALA A 50 7.00 -8.07 2.82
N PHE A 51 7.10 -7.84 4.12
CA PHE A 51 5.94 -7.71 4.99
C PHE A 51 5.73 -6.26 5.40
N VAL A 52 4.56 -5.70 5.07
CA VAL A 52 4.12 -4.37 5.50
C VAL A 52 3.26 -4.51 6.76
N SER A 53 3.73 -3.96 7.88
CA SER A 53 3.06 -4.08 9.17
C SER A 53 1.70 -3.37 9.21
N LYS A 54 0.89 -3.67 10.23
CA LYS A 54 -0.22 -2.80 10.63
C LYS A 54 0.33 -1.41 10.92
N THR A 55 -0.36 -0.37 10.44
CA THR A 55 0.01 1.02 10.74
C THR A 55 0.00 1.28 12.24
N ILE A 56 1.09 1.85 12.77
CA ILE A 56 1.23 2.26 14.16
C ILE A 56 1.18 3.77 14.30
N THR A 57 0.84 4.23 15.49
CA THR A 57 0.81 5.64 15.90
C THR A 57 1.68 5.84 17.14
N ILE A 58 1.97 7.08 17.53
CA ILE A 58 2.75 7.36 18.75
C ILE A 58 2.05 6.77 19.98
N ALA A 59 0.81 7.15 20.20
CA ALA A 59 0.00 6.63 21.30
C ALA A 59 -0.78 5.38 20.88
N PRO A 60 -1.11 4.45 21.80
CA PRO A 60 -2.03 3.35 21.54
C PRO A 60 -3.39 3.86 21.11
N ARG A 61 -4.08 3.07 20.27
CA ARG A 61 -5.44 3.38 19.79
C ARG A 61 -6.34 2.16 19.88
N GLU A 62 -7.57 2.35 20.32
CA GLU A 62 -8.59 1.29 20.35
C GLU A 62 -9.28 1.11 18.99
N GLY A 63 -9.20 2.13 18.14
CA GLY A 63 -9.91 2.20 16.88
C GLY A 63 -11.30 2.84 17.01
N ASN A 64 -12.07 2.76 15.92
CA ASN A 64 -13.41 3.35 15.86
C ASN A 64 -14.46 2.49 16.61
N PRO A 65 -15.61 3.05 16.98
CA PRO A 65 -16.74 2.28 17.52
C PRO A 65 -17.21 1.21 16.51
N PRO A 66 -17.64 0.02 16.97
CA PRO A 66 -18.29 -0.97 16.10
C PRO A 66 -19.73 -0.52 15.74
N PRO A 67 -20.29 -1.08 14.62
CA PRO A 67 -19.69 -1.99 13.65
C PRO A 67 -18.60 -1.32 12.82
N ARG A 68 -17.53 -2.09 12.49
CA ARG A 68 -16.35 -1.56 11.79
C ARG A 68 -16.20 -2.05 10.35
N LEU A 69 -17.06 -3.00 9.94
CA LEU A 69 -16.99 -3.67 8.64
C LEU A 69 -18.38 -3.80 8.04
N TRP A 70 -18.43 -3.66 6.73
CA TRP A 70 -19.59 -3.97 5.89
C TRP A 70 -19.11 -4.72 4.66
N GLU A 71 -19.72 -5.87 4.37
CA GLU A 71 -19.46 -6.59 3.13
C GLU A 71 -20.30 -5.96 2.00
N ALA A 72 -19.62 -5.42 1.00
CA ALA A 72 -20.22 -4.89 -0.22
C ALA A 72 -20.23 -5.98 -1.30
N PRO A 73 -21.09 -5.89 -2.34
CA PRO A 73 -21.17 -6.90 -3.39
C PRO A 73 -19.84 -7.25 -4.07
N ALA A 74 -18.89 -6.31 -4.11
CA ALA A 74 -17.58 -6.49 -4.74
C ALA A 74 -16.43 -5.97 -3.86
N GLY A 75 -16.51 -6.12 -2.54
CA GLY A 75 -15.44 -5.67 -1.65
C GLY A 75 -15.88 -5.47 -0.21
N LEU A 76 -15.07 -4.72 0.54
CA LEU A 76 -15.34 -4.39 1.94
C LEU A 76 -15.35 -2.88 2.14
N ILE A 77 -16.29 -2.41 2.96
CA ILE A 77 -16.22 -1.05 3.53
C ILE A 77 -15.77 -1.20 4.98
N ASN A 78 -14.66 -0.55 5.34
CA ASN A 78 -14.12 -0.64 6.68
C ASN A 78 -13.97 0.73 7.32
N SER A 79 -14.14 0.77 8.64
CA SER A 79 -13.89 1.92 9.50
C SER A 79 -13.18 1.45 10.76
N ILE A 80 -11.95 0.96 10.60
CA ILE A 80 -11.19 0.31 11.66
C ILE A 80 -10.64 1.31 12.68
N GLY A 81 -10.17 2.50 12.24
CA GLY A 81 -9.67 3.56 13.12
C GLY A 81 -8.28 3.34 13.69
N LEU A 82 -7.44 2.56 13.00
CA LEU A 82 -6.03 2.29 13.34
C LEU A 82 -5.82 1.72 14.76
N PRO A 83 -6.52 0.65 15.22
CA PRO A 83 -6.20 0.04 16.50
C PRO A 83 -4.76 -0.49 16.48
N ASN A 84 -3.96 -0.08 17.47
CA ASN A 84 -2.56 -0.47 17.61
C ASN A 84 -2.06 -0.18 19.03
N LYS A 85 -0.91 -0.75 19.40
CA LYS A 85 -0.31 -0.65 20.73
C LYS A 85 0.51 0.63 20.96
N GLY A 86 0.55 1.53 19.98
CA GLY A 86 1.47 2.68 19.97
C GLY A 86 2.91 2.27 19.66
N LEU A 87 3.78 3.26 19.56
CA LEU A 87 5.20 3.06 19.24
C LEU A 87 5.87 2.13 20.27
N ASP A 88 5.74 2.43 21.55
CA ASP A 88 6.42 1.68 22.61
C ASP A 88 5.92 0.22 22.68
N GLY A 89 4.61 0.01 22.56
CA GLY A 89 4.02 -1.33 22.55
C GLY A 89 4.39 -2.13 21.30
N PHE A 90 4.51 -1.49 20.15
CA PHE A 90 5.00 -2.12 18.93
C PHE A 90 6.46 -2.57 19.06
N VAL A 91 7.34 -1.66 19.50
CA VAL A 91 8.78 -1.96 19.67
C VAL A 91 9.01 -3.05 20.70
N ALA A 92 8.26 -3.04 21.80
CA ALA A 92 8.42 -4.03 22.87
C ALA A 92 7.85 -5.41 22.54
N HIS A 93 6.74 -5.49 21.79
CA HIS A 93 5.99 -6.74 21.65
C HIS A 93 5.86 -7.27 20.22
N ASP A 94 5.63 -6.39 19.24
CA ASP A 94 5.34 -6.82 17.87
C ASP A 94 6.61 -6.90 17.02
N LEU A 95 7.48 -5.90 17.09
CA LEU A 95 8.71 -5.82 16.30
C LEU A 95 9.65 -7.02 16.51
N PRO A 96 9.90 -7.52 17.77
CA PRO A 96 10.73 -8.71 17.95
C PRO A 96 10.18 -9.97 17.26
N VAL A 97 8.87 -10.11 17.19
CA VAL A 97 8.21 -11.24 16.50
C VAL A 97 8.28 -11.06 15.00
N LEU A 98 7.93 -9.87 14.50
CA LEU A 98 7.92 -9.56 13.07
C LEU A 98 9.32 -9.62 12.44
N ALA A 99 10.34 -9.28 13.19
CA ALA A 99 11.75 -9.40 12.76
C ALA A 99 12.22 -10.85 12.56
N THR A 100 11.43 -11.85 12.98
CA THR A 100 11.74 -13.27 12.71
C THR A 100 11.18 -13.76 11.36
N LEU A 101 10.45 -12.93 10.64
CA LEU A 101 9.97 -13.26 9.29
C LEU A 101 11.15 -13.40 8.31
N PRO A 102 11.07 -14.29 7.32
CA PRO A 102 12.17 -14.54 6.37
C PRO A 102 12.28 -13.49 5.27
N VAL A 103 11.58 -12.37 5.40
CA VAL A 103 11.47 -11.30 4.39
C VAL A 103 11.69 -9.93 5.02
N PRO A 104 12.09 -8.92 4.25
CA PRO A 104 12.24 -7.55 4.74
C PRO A 104 10.98 -7.04 5.41
N LEU A 105 11.15 -6.35 6.56
CA LEU A 105 10.06 -5.73 7.30
C LEU A 105 9.92 -4.26 6.91
N VAL A 106 8.77 -3.89 6.38
CA VAL A 106 8.33 -2.51 6.16
C VAL A 106 7.38 -2.11 7.28
N VAL A 107 7.71 -1.08 8.05
CA VAL A 107 6.83 -0.61 9.13
C VAL A 107 5.97 0.55 8.64
N SER A 108 4.65 0.36 8.68
CA SER A 108 3.68 1.40 8.34
C SER A 108 3.41 2.28 9.55
N VAL A 109 3.53 3.60 9.38
CA VAL A 109 3.36 4.61 10.43
C VAL A 109 2.33 5.66 10.04
N ALA A 110 1.60 6.19 11.01
CA ALA A 110 0.70 7.32 10.82
C ALA A 110 0.79 8.30 11.99
N GLY A 111 0.83 9.59 11.68
CA GLY A 111 0.76 10.69 12.64
C GLY A 111 -0.41 11.62 12.31
N PHE A 112 -0.84 12.37 13.29
CA PHE A 112 -1.88 13.40 13.15
C PHE A 112 -1.28 14.82 13.05
N GLY A 113 0.01 14.89 12.77
CA GLY A 113 0.79 16.09 12.53
C GLY A 113 2.24 15.74 12.26
N HIS A 114 3.02 16.72 11.76
CA HIS A 114 4.42 16.55 11.37
C HIS A 114 5.31 16.07 12.53
N ASP A 115 5.02 16.50 13.77
CA ASP A 115 5.82 16.13 14.95
C ASP A 115 5.65 14.64 15.30
N GLU A 116 4.46 14.09 15.18
CA GLU A 116 4.21 12.67 15.43
C GLU A 116 4.89 11.81 14.37
N PHE A 117 4.77 12.18 13.09
CA PHE A 117 5.48 11.49 12.01
C PHE A 117 7.00 11.53 12.22
N ALA A 118 7.56 12.70 12.60
CA ALA A 118 8.99 12.84 12.83
C ALA A 118 9.48 11.89 13.93
N ARG A 119 8.79 11.82 15.07
CA ARG A 119 9.12 10.91 16.16
C ARG A 119 9.02 9.44 15.76
N LEU A 120 7.99 9.07 14.98
CA LEU A 120 7.84 7.70 14.47
C LEU A 120 8.97 7.33 13.50
N VAL A 121 9.27 8.20 12.53
CA VAL A 121 10.32 7.98 11.52
C VAL A 121 11.69 7.89 12.17
N GLU A 122 12.01 8.76 13.14
CA GLU A 122 13.27 8.72 13.87
C GLU A 122 13.42 7.41 14.66
N ALA A 123 12.41 7.04 15.47
CA ALA A 123 12.48 5.84 16.30
C ALA A 123 12.51 4.55 15.47
N ILE A 124 11.64 4.41 14.47
CA ILE A 124 11.57 3.22 13.61
C ILE A 124 12.77 3.19 12.63
N GLY A 125 13.20 4.35 12.15
CA GLY A 125 14.35 4.50 11.25
C GLY A 125 15.68 4.08 11.89
N ALA A 126 15.84 4.27 13.20
CA ALA A 126 17.03 3.85 13.94
C ALA A 126 17.11 2.32 14.16
N ASP A 127 16.01 1.57 14.04
CA ASP A 127 15.99 0.14 14.33
C ASP A 127 16.50 -0.68 13.13
N ALA A 128 17.60 -1.43 13.33
CA ALA A 128 18.25 -2.21 12.27
C ALA A 128 17.36 -3.35 11.71
N ARG A 129 16.32 -3.78 12.46
CA ARG A 129 15.38 -4.85 12.03
C ARG A 129 14.39 -4.36 10.98
N VAL A 130 14.23 -3.05 10.82
CA VAL A 130 13.31 -2.44 9.86
C VAL A 130 14.04 -2.16 8.56
N ALA A 131 13.49 -2.59 7.43
CA ALA A 131 14.08 -2.42 6.10
C ALA A 131 13.61 -1.12 5.42
N ALA A 132 12.34 -0.71 5.61
CA ALA A 132 11.75 0.50 5.05
C ALA A 132 10.59 1.00 5.92
N ILE A 133 10.16 2.24 5.69
CA ILE A 133 9.04 2.86 6.40
C ILE A 133 7.96 3.25 5.38
N GLU A 134 6.72 2.78 5.57
CA GLU A 134 5.55 3.25 4.83
C GLU A 134 4.87 4.38 5.60
N LEU A 135 4.77 5.56 5.00
CA LEU A 135 4.06 6.72 5.55
C LEU A 135 2.59 6.66 5.15
N ASN A 136 1.71 6.28 6.04
CA ASN A 136 0.26 6.31 5.81
C ASN A 136 -0.26 7.74 6.05
N VAL A 137 -0.23 8.56 5.01
CA VAL A 137 -0.59 9.99 5.06
C VAL A 137 -2.08 10.25 4.85
N SER A 138 -2.93 9.23 4.98
CA SER A 138 -4.39 9.36 4.79
C SER A 138 -5.12 9.96 6.00
N CYS A 139 -4.42 10.26 7.10
CA CYS A 139 -5.00 10.93 8.27
C CYS A 139 -5.01 12.44 8.08
N PRO A 140 -6.06 13.15 8.56
CA PRO A 140 -6.08 14.60 8.55
C PRO A 140 -5.02 15.15 9.52
N ASN A 141 -4.35 16.23 9.11
CA ASN A 141 -3.49 17.02 9.98
C ASN A 141 -4.35 17.77 11.00
N VAL A 142 -4.05 17.61 12.29
CA VAL A 142 -4.82 18.24 13.38
C VAL A 142 -4.82 19.78 13.29
N LYS A 143 -3.74 20.37 12.76
CA LYS A 143 -3.60 21.84 12.66
C LYS A 143 -4.35 22.42 11.45
N SER A 144 -4.26 21.77 10.28
CA SER A 144 -4.87 22.28 9.04
C SER A 144 -6.24 21.67 8.73
N GLY A 145 -6.57 20.50 9.33
CA GLY A 145 -7.75 19.72 8.98
C GLY A 145 -7.65 19.01 7.61
N CYS A 146 -6.58 19.26 6.85
CA CYS A 146 -6.36 18.68 5.53
C CYS A 146 -5.78 17.26 5.64
N VAL A 147 -6.16 16.37 4.74
CA VAL A 147 -5.55 15.04 4.62
C VAL A 147 -4.17 15.21 4.00
N MET A 148 -3.12 14.88 4.74
CA MET A 148 -1.72 15.11 4.33
C MET A 148 -1.36 14.44 3.01
N GLY A 149 -1.92 13.27 2.73
CA GLY A 149 -1.70 12.53 1.47
C GLY A 149 -2.72 12.84 0.37
N ALA A 150 -3.51 13.91 0.51
CA ALA A 150 -4.45 14.38 -0.51
C ALA A 150 -4.13 15.79 -1.04
N GLU A 151 -3.20 16.49 -0.39
CA GLU A 151 -2.84 17.87 -0.69
C GLU A 151 -1.33 18.03 -0.86
N PRO A 152 -0.83 18.47 -2.03
CA PRO A 152 0.61 18.68 -2.26
C PRO A 152 1.27 19.60 -1.23
N ARG A 153 0.56 20.68 -0.84
CA ARG A 153 1.02 21.66 0.15
C ARG A 153 1.22 21.11 1.57
N GLU A 154 0.61 19.96 1.88
CA GLU A 154 0.80 19.25 3.15
C GLU A 154 1.86 18.15 3.00
N THR A 155 1.91 17.49 1.85
CA THR A 155 2.82 16.37 1.57
C THR A 155 4.28 16.83 1.49
N LEU A 156 4.57 17.87 0.72
CA LEU A 156 5.95 18.36 0.51
C LEU A 156 6.65 18.77 1.82
N PRO A 157 6.08 19.67 2.66
CA PRO A 157 6.74 20.07 3.90
C PRO A 157 6.89 18.91 4.89
N LEU A 158 5.93 17.97 4.90
CA LEU A 158 6.04 16.78 5.72
C LEU A 158 7.28 15.97 5.32
N LEU A 159 7.42 15.63 4.04
CA LEU A 159 8.54 14.82 3.54
C LEU A 159 9.88 15.51 3.73
N GLN A 160 10.00 16.80 3.43
CA GLN A 160 11.21 17.59 3.66
C GLN A 160 11.66 17.54 5.12
N ARG A 161 10.72 17.51 6.06
CA ARG A 161 11.00 17.34 7.48
C ARG A 161 11.45 15.93 7.85
N LEU A 162 10.85 14.90 7.23
CA LEU A 162 11.11 13.49 7.58
C LEU A 162 12.37 12.93 6.96
N ARG A 163 12.72 13.35 5.73
CA ARG A 163 13.84 12.79 4.99
C ARG A 163 15.17 12.82 5.75
N PRO A 164 15.55 13.91 6.44
CA PRO A 164 16.80 13.96 7.18
C PRO A 164 16.86 13.03 8.41
N LEU A 165 15.74 12.52 8.89
CA LEU A 165 15.64 11.73 10.12
C LEU A 165 16.00 10.26 9.94
N THR A 166 16.09 9.77 8.70
CA THR A 166 16.39 8.36 8.43
C THR A 166 17.09 8.17 7.09
N GLY A 167 17.99 7.21 7.01
CA GLY A 167 18.57 6.73 5.74
C GLY A 167 17.79 5.60 5.09
N LYS A 168 16.70 5.12 5.74
CA LYS A 168 15.86 4.03 5.20
C LYS A 168 14.95 4.53 4.10
N PRO A 169 14.53 3.66 3.16
CA PRO A 169 13.51 4.00 2.17
C PRO A 169 12.22 4.49 2.84
N LEU A 170 11.72 5.65 2.37
CA LEU A 170 10.42 6.21 2.72
C LEU A 170 9.44 5.94 1.57
N ILE A 171 8.41 5.14 1.84
CA ILE A 171 7.33 4.79 0.90
C ILE A 171 6.11 5.63 1.28
N VAL A 172 5.63 6.49 0.40
CA VAL A 172 4.47 7.35 0.70
C VAL A 172 3.20 6.71 0.18
N LYS A 173 2.26 6.38 1.08
CA LYS A 173 0.98 5.77 0.72
C LYS A 173 -0.08 6.81 0.44
N LEU A 174 -0.33 7.03 -0.86
CA LEU A 174 -1.23 8.04 -1.38
C LEU A 174 -2.71 7.67 -1.19
N SER A 175 -3.53 8.70 -1.04
CA SER A 175 -4.98 8.56 -0.90
C SER A 175 -5.67 8.65 -2.27
N PRO A 176 -6.62 7.75 -2.59
CA PRO A 176 -7.43 7.88 -3.82
C PRO A 176 -8.42 9.04 -3.75
N ASN A 177 -8.54 9.69 -2.60
CA ASN A 177 -9.47 10.79 -2.38
C ASN A 177 -8.82 12.17 -2.62
N ALA A 178 -7.59 12.20 -3.14
CA ALA A 178 -6.94 13.41 -3.62
C ALA A 178 -7.65 13.94 -4.87
N SER A 179 -7.74 15.26 -5.00
CA SER A 179 -8.29 15.89 -6.21
C SER A 179 -7.35 15.74 -7.42
N ASP A 180 -6.04 15.68 -7.18
CA ASP A 180 -4.98 15.42 -8.14
C ASP A 180 -3.90 14.56 -7.49
N VAL A 181 -4.01 13.24 -7.69
CA VAL A 181 -3.05 12.27 -7.14
C VAL A 181 -1.66 12.45 -7.74
N GLY A 182 -1.57 12.88 -9.00
CA GLY A 182 -0.31 13.16 -9.68
C GLY A 182 0.44 14.32 -9.05
N ALA A 183 -0.24 15.42 -8.73
CA ALA A 183 0.38 16.56 -8.04
C ALA A 183 0.85 16.19 -6.63
N VAL A 184 0.15 15.29 -5.93
CA VAL A 184 0.60 14.75 -4.63
C VAL A 184 1.83 13.87 -4.80
N ALA A 185 1.89 13.07 -5.87
CA ALA A 185 3.05 12.26 -6.20
C ALA A 185 4.29 13.11 -6.50
N ASP A 186 4.14 14.20 -7.27
CA ASP A 186 5.22 15.16 -7.54
C ASP A 186 5.75 15.77 -6.24
N ALA A 187 4.85 16.21 -5.35
CA ALA A 187 5.22 16.77 -4.05
C ALA A 187 5.94 15.75 -3.15
N ALA A 188 5.53 14.48 -3.22
CA ALA A 188 6.21 13.41 -2.48
C ALA A 188 7.61 13.14 -3.04
N ALA A 189 7.78 13.11 -4.35
CA ALA A 189 9.08 12.94 -5.00
C ALA A 189 10.03 14.12 -4.69
N GLU A 190 9.56 15.36 -4.82
CA GLU A 190 10.31 16.57 -4.47
C GLU A 190 10.70 16.58 -2.98
N GLY A 191 9.83 16.08 -2.11
CA GLY A 191 10.07 15.98 -0.67
C GLY A 191 11.05 14.89 -0.25
N GLY A 192 11.51 14.03 -1.19
CA GLY A 192 12.52 12.99 -0.93
C GLY A 192 11.93 11.62 -0.56
N ALA A 193 10.75 11.28 -1.08
CA ALA A 193 10.26 9.91 -1.07
C ALA A 193 11.15 9.01 -1.92
N ASP A 194 11.32 7.74 -1.52
CA ASP A 194 12.06 6.74 -2.29
C ASP A 194 11.12 5.85 -3.12
N ALA A 195 9.84 5.83 -2.79
CA ALA A 195 8.80 5.11 -3.52
C ALA A 195 7.40 5.63 -3.15
N LEU A 196 6.43 5.28 -3.97
CA LEU A 196 5.02 5.57 -3.73
C LEU A 196 4.22 4.26 -3.62
N SER A 197 3.19 4.24 -2.78
CA SER A 197 2.21 3.15 -2.76
C SER A 197 0.81 3.71 -2.91
N LEU A 198 -0.03 3.10 -3.74
CA LEU A 198 -1.41 3.52 -3.97
C LEU A 198 -2.24 2.37 -4.56
N ILE A 199 -3.52 2.29 -4.23
CA ILE A 199 -4.30 3.29 -3.51
C ILE A 199 -4.57 2.86 -2.07
N ASN A 200 -4.81 3.82 -1.16
CA ASN A 200 -5.51 3.55 0.08
C ASN A 200 -7.01 3.34 -0.24
N THR A 201 -7.87 3.21 0.75
CA THR A 201 -9.30 2.94 0.55
C THR A 201 -10.06 4.19 0.07
N LEU A 202 -11.04 3.99 -0.82
CA LEU A 202 -11.90 5.05 -1.32
C LEU A 202 -13.00 5.38 -0.29
N ARG A 203 -13.18 6.66 0.04
CA ARG A 203 -14.18 7.10 1.01
C ARG A 203 -15.58 6.66 0.59
N SER A 204 -16.29 6.02 1.52
CA SER A 204 -17.60 5.41 1.26
C SER A 204 -18.41 5.28 2.54
N THR A 205 -19.64 4.81 2.42
CA THR A 205 -20.50 4.43 3.54
C THR A 205 -21.39 3.25 3.15
N ALA A 206 -21.97 2.58 4.15
CA ALA A 206 -23.03 1.63 3.98
C ALA A 206 -24.24 2.10 4.80
N VAL A 207 -25.44 1.84 4.30
CA VAL A 207 -26.70 2.17 4.96
C VAL A 207 -27.32 0.90 5.50
N ASP A 208 -27.69 0.90 6.77
CA ASP A 208 -28.47 -0.17 7.39
C ASP A 208 -29.90 -0.17 6.78
N PRO A 209 -30.31 -1.24 6.11
CA PRO A 209 -31.62 -1.29 5.44
C PRO A 209 -32.81 -1.23 6.41
N ALA A 210 -32.62 -1.59 7.67
CA ALA A 210 -33.67 -1.58 8.67
C ALA A 210 -33.91 -0.17 9.25
N SER A 211 -32.86 0.60 9.47
CA SER A 211 -32.94 1.91 10.11
C SER A 211 -32.77 3.10 9.17
N GLY A 212 -32.25 2.88 7.96
CA GLY A 212 -31.91 3.94 6.99
C GLY A 212 -30.72 4.81 7.42
N ARG A 213 -29.99 4.40 8.47
CA ARG A 213 -28.85 5.14 9.01
C ARG A 213 -27.51 4.52 8.55
N PRO A 214 -26.40 5.26 8.65
CA PRO A 214 -25.09 4.65 8.42
C PRO A 214 -24.88 3.41 9.28
N TRP A 215 -24.45 2.30 8.65
CA TRP A 215 -24.17 1.05 9.34
C TRP A 215 -22.91 1.13 10.23
N LEU A 216 -21.86 1.76 9.73
CA LEU A 216 -20.60 1.82 10.45
C LEU A 216 -20.68 2.75 11.67
N GLY A 217 -20.11 2.33 12.80
CA GLY A 217 -20.15 3.07 14.04
C GLY A 217 -19.55 4.49 13.97
N ALA A 218 -18.61 4.73 13.04
CA ALA A 218 -18.07 6.05 12.74
C ALA A 218 -18.78 6.76 11.55
N GLY A 219 -19.88 6.23 11.05
CA GLY A 219 -20.70 6.77 9.97
C GLY A 219 -20.13 6.54 8.57
N THR A 220 -18.84 6.73 8.37
CA THR A 220 -18.15 6.54 7.09
C THR A 220 -16.96 5.58 7.23
N GLY A 221 -16.52 5.02 6.09
CA GLY A 221 -15.38 4.12 6.02
C GLY A 221 -14.68 4.23 4.67
N GLY A 222 -13.80 3.27 4.42
CA GLY A 222 -13.07 3.13 3.18
C GLY A 222 -13.46 1.86 2.42
N LEU A 223 -13.86 2.00 1.16
CA LEU A 223 -14.12 0.89 0.24
C LEU A 223 -12.81 0.32 -0.28
N SER A 224 -12.72 -1.00 -0.32
CA SER A 224 -11.58 -1.77 -0.82
C SER A 224 -12.04 -3.03 -1.55
N GLY A 225 -11.12 -3.77 -2.17
CA GLY A 225 -11.43 -4.99 -2.93
C GLY A 225 -11.71 -4.70 -4.41
N PRO A 226 -12.28 -5.66 -5.18
CA PRO A 226 -12.46 -5.55 -6.63
C PRO A 226 -13.19 -4.31 -7.09
N ALA A 227 -14.11 -3.78 -6.29
CA ALA A 227 -14.87 -2.57 -6.60
C ALA A 227 -14.00 -1.33 -6.91
N VAL A 228 -12.79 -1.25 -6.37
CA VAL A 228 -11.89 -0.09 -6.56
C VAL A 228 -10.80 -0.34 -7.61
N ARG A 229 -10.72 -1.53 -8.21
CA ARG A 229 -9.59 -1.91 -9.08
C ARG A 229 -9.40 -0.98 -10.28
N ALA A 230 -10.49 -0.62 -10.97
CA ALA A 230 -10.39 0.26 -12.13
C ALA A 230 -9.88 1.66 -11.78
N ILE A 231 -10.29 2.19 -10.63
CA ILE A 231 -9.80 3.47 -10.09
C ILE A 231 -8.32 3.35 -9.71
N ALA A 232 -7.94 2.24 -9.07
CA ALA A 232 -6.56 2.01 -8.66
C ALA A 232 -5.61 1.91 -9.86
N LEU A 233 -6.01 1.20 -10.92
CA LEU A 233 -5.23 1.08 -12.16
C LEU A 233 -5.03 2.45 -12.84
N GLU A 234 -6.08 3.25 -12.94
CA GLU A 234 -6.01 4.60 -13.50
C GLU A 234 -5.04 5.47 -12.71
N GLN A 235 -5.19 5.53 -11.38
CA GLN A 235 -4.34 6.36 -10.53
C GLN A 235 -2.87 5.89 -10.52
N VAL A 236 -2.62 4.58 -10.57
CA VAL A 236 -1.26 4.04 -10.73
C VAL A 236 -0.66 4.49 -12.06
N GLY A 237 -1.41 4.42 -13.16
CA GLY A 237 -0.97 4.90 -14.47
C GLY A 237 -0.64 6.39 -14.47
N VAL A 238 -1.50 7.23 -13.87
CA VAL A 238 -1.26 8.67 -13.72
C VAL A 238 0.02 8.96 -12.95
N VAL A 239 0.23 8.28 -11.82
CA VAL A 239 1.42 8.48 -10.97
C VAL A 239 2.68 7.96 -11.67
N ALA A 240 2.65 6.78 -12.26
CA ALA A 240 3.80 6.20 -12.95
C ALA A 240 4.24 7.04 -14.16
N ALA A 241 3.32 7.77 -14.81
CA ALA A 241 3.64 8.69 -15.90
C ALA A 241 4.26 10.03 -15.44
N ARG A 242 4.21 10.34 -14.12
CA ARG A 242 4.67 11.62 -13.58
C ARG A 242 5.98 11.54 -12.80
N THR A 243 6.40 10.36 -12.39
CA THR A 243 7.60 10.19 -11.56
C THR A 243 8.36 8.93 -11.92
N ASP A 244 9.69 9.00 -11.80
CA ASP A 244 10.58 7.84 -11.94
C ASP A 244 10.67 6.98 -10.64
N LEU A 245 9.95 7.36 -9.58
CA LEU A 245 9.93 6.61 -8.34
C LEU A 245 9.24 5.26 -8.53
N PRO A 246 9.75 4.19 -7.89
CA PRO A 246 9.06 2.91 -7.84
C PRO A 246 7.64 3.06 -7.28
N VAL A 247 6.66 2.41 -7.92
CA VAL A 247 5.25 2.44 -7.52
C VAL A 247 4.80 1.06 -7.06
N VAL A 248 4.23 0.98 -5.86
CA VAL A 248 3.53 -0.22 -5.36
C VAL A 248 2.04 -0.06 -5.60
N GLY A 249 1.52 -0.73 -6.63
CA GLY A 249 0.10 -0.67 -6.98
C GLY A 249 -0.74 -1.59 -6.08
N MET A 250 -1.89 -1.09 -5.58
CA MET A 250 -2.83 -1.89 -4.79
C MET A 250 -4.26 -1.38 -4.94
N GLY A 251 -5.21 -2.31 -4.78
CA GLY A 251 -6.64 -2.04 -4.87
C GLY A 251 -7.32 -3.08 -5.76
N GLY A 252 -7.89 -4.12 -5.16
CA GLY A 252 -8.62 -5.16 -5.86
C GLY A 252 -7.77 -6.25 -6.53
N VAL A 253 -6.51 -6.39 -6.16
CA VAL A 253 -5.66 -7.51 -6.61
C VAL A 253 -6.15 -8.82 -5.99
N GLN A 254 -6.62 -9.75 -6.85
CA GLN A 254 -7.13 -11.07 -6.46
C GLN A 254 -6.41 -12.22 -7.18
N SER A 255 -5.76 -11.94 -8.31
CA SER A 255 -5.13 -12.95 -9.18
C SER A 255 -3.82 -12.46 -9.75
N GLY A 256 -3.04 -13.39 -10.34
CA GLY A 256 -1.84 -13.03 -11.11
C GLY A 256 -2.14 -12.16 -12.32
N ARG A 257 -3.34 -12.26 -12.90
CA ARG A 257 -3.78 -11.37 -13.98
C ARG A 257 -3.96 -9.94 -13.48
N ASP A 258 -4.59 -9.76 -12.32
CA ASP A 258 -4.74 -8.42 -11.74
C ASP A 258 -3.36 -7.81 -11.42
N ALA A 259 -2.42 -8.61 -10.90
CA ALA A 259 -1.06 -8.17 -10.66
C ALA A 259 -0.36 -7.74 -11.96
N LEU A 260 -0.52 -8.51 -13.03
CA LEU A 260 0.04 -8.17 -14.34
C LEU A 260 -0.55 -6.86 -14.89
N ASP A 261 -1.84 -6.62 -14.70
CA ASP A 261 -2.50 -5.37 -15.14
C ASP A 261 -1.91 -4.15 -14.40
N PHE A 262 -1.61 -4.27 -13.10
CA PHE A 262 -0.92 -3.20 -12.34
C PHE A 262 0.51 -2.97 -12.82
N LEU A 263 1.27 -4.04 -13.12
CA LEU A 263 2.61 -3.91 -13.68
C LEU A 263 2.56 -3.25 -15.05
N ALA A 264 1.59 -3.60 -15.90
CA ALA A 264 1.37 -2.96 -17.18
C ALA A 264 0.96 -1.48 -17.06
N ALA A 265 0.26 -1.11 -15.98
CA ALA A 265 -0.06 0.29 -15.67
C ALA A 265 1.15 1.09 -15.14
N GLY A 266 2.32 0.47 -14.99
CA GLY A 266 3.56 1.11 -14.57
C GLY A 266 3.94 0.88 -13.10
N ALA A 267 3.24 -0.01 -12.39
CA ALA A 267 3.67 -0.40 -11.04
C ALA A 267 4.98 -1.21 -11.10
N THR A 268 5.87 -0.99 -10.15
CA THR A 268 7.10 -1.77 -9.92
C THR A 268 6.80 -3.04 -9.10
N ALA A 269 5.83 -2.95 -8.21
CA ALA A 269 5.36 -4.04 -7.36
C ALA A 269 3.85 -3.89 -7.11
N VAL A 270 3.23 -4.94 -6.58
CA VAL A 270 1.79 -4.96 -6.26
C VAL A 270 1.57 -5.41 -4.82
N ALA A 271 0.51 -4.90 -4.18
CA ALA A 271 0.15 -5.36 -2.86
C ALA A 271 -1.27 -5.95 -2.81
N VAL A 272 -1.37 -7.14 -2.24
CA VAL A 272 -2.63 -7.84 -1.98
C VAL A 272 -3.21 -7.31 -0.67
N GLY A 273 -4.44 -6.80 -0.73
CA GLY A 273 -5.14 -6.24 0.42
C GLY A 273 -6.32 -7.10 0.86
N THR A 274 -7.52 -6.71 0.47
CA THR A 274 -8.81 -7.31 0.88
C THR A 274 -8.89 -8.82 0.65
N GLU A 275 -8.25 -9.32 -0.40
CA GLU A 275 -8.24 -10.76 -0.73
C GLU A 275 -7.60 -11.62 0.38
N ASN A 276 -6.67 -11.08 1.18
CA ASN A 276 -6.06 -11.80 2.31
C ASN A 276 -7.07 -12.19 3.39
N PHE A 277 -8.19 -11.49 3.51
CA PHE A 277 -9.24 -11.83 4.47
C PHE A 277 -10.07 -13.03 4.01
N ARG A 278 -10.15 -13.27 2.70
CA ARG A 278 -10.85 -14.42 2.11
C ARG A 278 -9.92 -15.62 1.94
N ASP A 279 -8.68 -15.37 1.52
CA ASP A 279 -7.66 -16.37 1.24
C ASP A 279 -6.31 -15.91 1.84
N PRO A 280 -5.92 -16.41 3.02
CA PRO A 280 -4.63 -16.10 3.62
C PRO A 280 -3.42 -16.50 2.77
N GLY A 281 -3.59 -17.42 1.82
CA GLY A 281 -2.59 -17.84 0.82
C GLY A 281 -2.58 -16.99 -0.46
N ALA A 282 -3.39 -15.94 -0.55
CA ALA A 282 -3.55 -15.13 -1.76
C ALA A 282 -2.22 -14.59 -2.32
N GLY A 283 -1.30 -14.16 -1.45
CA GLY A 283 0.01 -13.67 -1.90
C GLY A 283 0.79 -14.69 -2.70
N ASP A 284 0.93 -15.93 -2.19
CA ASP A 284 1.62 -17.01 -2.90
C ASP A 284 0.87 -17.43 -4.18
N ARG A 285 -0.46 -17.48 -4.13
CA ARG A 285 -1.27 -17.79 -5.31
C ARG A 285 -1.09 -16.75 -6.40
N VAL A 286 -1.21 -15.46 -6.07
CA VAL A 286 -1.01 -14.34 -7.02
C VAL A 286 0.39 -14.37 -7.61
N ARG A 287 1.43 -14.62 -6.79
CA ARG A 287 2.82 -14.76 -7.24
C ARG A 287 2.97 -15.88 -8.25
N ARG A 288 2.44 -17.09 -7.98
CA ARG A 288 2.53 -18.24 -8.90
C ARG A 288 1.81 -18.00 -10.21
N GLU A 289 0.58 -17.50 -10.15
CA GLU A 289 -0.22 -17.16 -11.33
C GLU A 289 0.46 -16.08 -12.20
N LEU A 290 1.05 -15.04 -11.56
CA LEU A 290 1.82 -14.02 -12.25
C LEU A 290 3.04 -14.60 -12.97
N ALA A 291 3.81 -15.46 -12.27
CA ALA A 291 4.97 -16.13 -12.87
C ALA A 291 4.59 -16.97 -14.08
N GLU A 292 3.47 -17.70 -14.01
CA GLU A 292 2.96 -18.48 -15.14
C GLU A 292 2.55 -17.62 -16.34
N LEU A 293 1.89 -16.47 -16.08
CA LEU A 293 1.49 -15.53 -17.13
C LEU A 293 2.69 -14.93 -17.84
N ILE A 294 3.70 -14.48 -17.10
CA ILE A 294 4.94 -13.93 -17.66
C ILE A 294 5.71 -15.00 -18.47
N ALA A 295 5.80 -16.23 -17.96
CA ALA A 295 6.45 -17.32 -18.67
C ALA A 295 5.73 -17.70 -19.99
N ARG A 296 4.43 -17.55 -20.07
CA ARG A 296 3.63 -17.78 -21.28
C ARG A 296 3.78 -16.63 -22.29
N GLY A 297 3.76 -15.37 -21.83
CA GLY A 297 3.95 -14.17 -22.67
C GLY A 297 5.35 -14.11 -23.30
N GLY A 298 6.40 -14.64 -22.63
CA GLY A 298 7.76 -14.72 -23.16
C GLY A 298 7.97 -15.74 -24.29
N LYS A 299 6.92 -16.48 -24.71
CA LYS A 299 6.94 -17.40 -25.85
C LYS A 299 6.26 -16.87 -27.13
N GLY A 300 5.68 -15.70 -27.07
CA GLY A 300 5.09 -15.02 -28.21
C GLY A 300 4.74 -13.59 -27.80
N ASP A 301 5.35 -12.65 -28.48
CA ASP A 301 5.31 -11.22 -28.28
C ASP A 301 5.94 -10.76 -26.92
N ALA A 302 7.16 -10.22 -27.04
CA ALA A 302 7.71 -9.38 -25.99
C ALA A 302 6.60 -8.43 -25.53
N ILE A 303 6.35 -8.34 -24.22
CA ILE A 303 5.64 -7.21 -23.66
C ILE A 303 6.57 -6.03 -23.98
N GLU A 304 6.35 -5.42 -25.14
CA GLU A 304 6.78 -4.05 -25.33
C GLU A 304 6.19 -3.33 -24.12
N THR A 305 7.06 -2.79 -23.31
CA THR A 305 6.68 -1.83 -22.28
C THR A 305 5.66 -0.93 -22.95
N VAL A 306 4.40 -1.05 -22.54
CA VAL A 306 3.34 -0.17 -23.04
C VAL A 306 3.82 1.22 -22.66
N GLY A 307 4.41 1.88 -23.64
CA GLY A 307 4.93 3.23 -23.48
C GLY A 307 3.81 4.07 -22.87
N ALA A 308 4.18 4.96 -21.97
CA ALA A 308 3.27 5.93 -21.39
C ALA A 308 2.32 6.43 -22.49
N PRO A 309 1.00 6.53 -22.25
CA PRO A 309 0.08 7.02 -23.26
C PRO A 309 0.63 8.34 -23.80
N GLU A 310 0.80 8.43 -25.12
CA GLU A 310 1.25 9.67 -25.78
C GLU A 310 0.43 10.82 -25.23
N ALA A 311 1.11 11.84 -24.74
CA ALA A 311 0.48 13.03 -24.23
C ALA A 311 -0.48 13.55 -25.30
N VAL A 312 -1.79 13.52 -25.01
CA VAL A 312 -2.80 14.11 -25.89
C VAL A 312 -2.42 15.57 -26.08
N SER A 313 -1.91 15.91 -27.28
CA SER A 313 -1.52 17.24 -27.59
C SER A 313 -2.74 18.15 -27.45
N LYS A 314 -2.63 19.11 -26.52
CA LYS A 314 -3.59 20.21 -26.40
C LYS A 314 -3.49 21.12 -27.64
N SER A 315 -4.17 20.75 -28.72
CA SER A 315 -4.47 21.66 -29.84
C SER A 315 -5.93 21.48 -30.22
N GLY A 316 -6.77 22.26 -29.60
CA GLY A 316 -8.22 22.36 -29.86
C GLY A 316 -8.76 23.61 -29.18
N SER A 317 -8.37 24.79 -29.70
CA SER A 317 -9.05 26.04 -29.45
C SER A 317 -10.54 25.88 -29.82
N ILE A 318 -11.41 25.90 -28.81
CA ILE A 318 -12.83 26.11 -29.06
C ILE A 318 -13.06 27.63 -29.05
N ALA A 319 -13.09 28.18 -30.22
CA ALA A 319 -13.72 29.47 -30.46
C ALA A 319 -15.20 29.20 -30.77
N GLY A 320 -16.11 29.89 -30.03
CA GLY A 320 -17.56 29.84 -30.22
C GLY A 320 -18.28 30.22 -28.94
#